data_2eb1ab67e26f1c6e2a422c6415c9532a
#
_entry.id   2eb1ab67e26f1c6e2a422c6415c9532a
#
_cell.length_a   1.000
_cell.length_b   1.000
_cell.length_c   1.000
_cell.angle_alpha   90.00
_cell.angle_beta   90.00
_cell.angle_gamma   90.00
#
_symmetry.space_group_name_H-M   'P 1'
#
loop_
_entity.id
_entity.type
_entity.pdbx_description
1 polymer ?
#
loop_
_entity_poly.entity_id
_entity_poly.type
_entity_poly.pdbx_seq_one_letter_code
_entity_poly.pdbx_strand_id
1 'polypeptide(L)'
;MNNPAYLFWMGGSILLSFGLFLLLGRGCNNRGRLAAVALVPTVLLGMVCSKLLYMLLQLDYVLADGWDTLLLSASPEHFSFIGGILGVCLAVLLAAKLVRVPPMKALNAFAPAGLLLAALARFGEGFLAQEFMTVTGPYIEEGSPLCFFPIAVNCSADPEWQEWYLSVFLIEGVLLLVAAVVSLLCFRKGRFIRSLFLLCLPQVICENQLNNIFWWIFCIRVEQLLYMVVMTVILIIYAVRARGWKYRLLPVMVAAACAGLFIMAEFAMEQKIEFLSFLSVRDCYMLMGLGTAALLFTEIFASRKAHLQA
;
A
#
# COMPACT_ATOMS: atom_id res chain seq x y z
N MET A 1 -1.66 7.49 21.62
CA MET A 1 -2.02 8.28 20.43
C MET A 1 -2.80 9.49 20.88
N ASN A 2 -2.13 10.62 21.08
CA ASN A 2 -2.79 11.83 21.57
C ASN A 2 -2.82 12.96 20.52
N ASN A 3 -2.70 12.61 19.23
CA ASN A 3 -2.83 13.60 18.17
C ASN A 3 -4.30 13.65 17.70
N PRO A 4 -5.14 14.57 18.23
CA PRO A 4 -6.54 14.64 17.86
C PRO A 4 -6.75 14.96 16.38
N ALA A 5 -5.83 15.71 15.77
CA ALA A 5 -5.91 16.06 14.35
C ALA A 5 -5.84 14.80 13.47
N TYR A 6 -4.94 13.86 13.78
CA TYR A 6 -4.85 12.56 13.10
C TYR A 6 -6.16 11.76 13.22
N LEU A 7 -6.73 11.68 14.43
CA LEU A 7 -7.99 10.94 14.66
C LEU A 7 -9.16 11.57 13.88
N PHE A 8 -9.27 12.90 13.89
CA PHE A 8 -10.29 13.61 13.10
C PHE A 8 -10.08 13.39 11.60
N TRP A 9 -8.84 13.43 11.12
CA TRP A 9 -8.50 13.15 9.73
C TRP A 9 -8.90 11.73 9.33
N MET A 10 -8.55 10.72 10.12
CA MET A 10 -8.90 9.33 9.84
C MET A 10 -10.41 9.10 9.85
N GLY A 11 -11.12 9.66 10.81
CA GLY A 11 -12.60 9.62 10.86
C GLY A 11 -13.22 10.26 9.62
N GLY A 12 -12.77 11.45 9.24
CA GLY A 12 -13.20 12.14 8.02
C GLY A 12 -12.88 11.35 6.75
N SER A 13 -11.70 10.73 6.69
CA SER A 13 -11.25 9.90 5.56
C SER A 13 -12.14 8.68 5.35
N ILE A 14 -12.53 8.02 6.44
CA ILE A 14 -13.46 6.88 6.40
C ILE A 14 -14.82 7.35 5.88
N LEU A 15 -15.37 8.43 6.46
CA LEU A 15 -16.67 8.96 6.04
C LEU A 15 -16.66 9.40 4.58
N LEU A 16 -15.61 10.08 4.11
CA LEU A 16 -15.46 10.52 2.73
C LEU A 16 -15.39 9.31 1.78
N SER A 17 -14.63 8.29 2.12
CA SER A 17 -14.50 7.07 1.31
C SER A 17 -15.81 6.31 1.22
N PHE A 18 -16.54 6.17 2.31
CA PHE A 18 -17.88 5.56 2.30
C PHE A 18 -18.91 6.45 1.58
N GLY A 19 -18.81 7.77 1.67
CA GLY A 19 -19.59 8.72 0.88
C GLY A 19 -19.34 8.53 -0.63
N LEU A 20 -18.08 8.42 -1.06
CA LEU A 20 -17.72 8.10 -2.43
C LEU A 20 -18.31 6.75 -2.88
N PHE A 21 -18.22 5.72 -2.02
CA PHE A 21 -18.83 4.42 -2.31
C PHE A 21 -20.35 4.52 -2.49
N LEU A 22 -21.05 5.29 -1.66
CA LEU A 22 -22.50 5.51 -1.78
C LEU A 22 -22.86 6.24 -3.07
N LEU A 23 -22.06 7.22 -3.49
CA LEU A 23 -22.30 8.00 -4.70
C LEU A 23 -21.98 7.20 -5.98
N LEU A 24 -20.83 6.56 -6.00
CA LEU A 24 -20.21 6.02 -7.21
C LEU A 24 -20.14 4.48 -7.26
N GLY A 25 -20.57 3.77 -6.22
CA GLY A 25 -20.56 2.31 -6.14
C GLY A 25 -21.59 1.67 -7.08
N ARG A 26 -21.38 1.81 -8.39
CA ARG A 26 -22.28 1.29 -9.43
C ARG A 26 -22.26 -0.24 -9.45
N GLY A 27 -23.43 -0.84 -9.72
CA GLY A 27 -23.57 -2.30 -9.87
C GLY A 27 -23.79 -3.05 -8.58
N CYS A 28 -23.83 -2.38 -7.42
CA CYS A 28 -24.15 -2.98 -6.13
C CYS A 28 -25.55 -2.56 -5.70
N ASN A 29 -26.50 -3.50 -5.77
CA ASN A 29 -27.82 -3.31 -5.15
C ASN A 29 -27.64 -3.27 -3.63
N ASN A 30 -28.44 -2.46 -2.93
CA ASN A 30 -28.36 -2.29 -1.47
C ASN A 30 -27.05 -1.65 -0.96
N ARG A 31 -26.35 -0.84 -1.79
CA ARG A 31 -25.11 -0.16 -1.40
C ARG A 31 -25.21 0.61 -0.09
N GLY A 32 -26.36 1.26 0.20
CA GLY A 32 -26.58 1.96 1.44
C GLY A 32 -26.53 1.03 2.67
N ARG A 33 -27.22 -0.12 2.60
CA ARG A 33 -27.15 -1.14 3.67
C ARG A 33 -25.75 -1.74 3.80
N LEU A 34 -25.10 -1.99 2.65
CA LEU A 34 -23.72 -2.51 2.64
C LEU A 34 -22.76 -1.52 3.30
N ALA A 35 -22.86 -0.22 2.96
CA ALA A 35 -22.04 0.82 3.59
C ALA A 35 -22.29 0.91 5.10
N ALA A 36 -23.54 0.96 5.52
CA ALA A 36 -23.89 1.06 6.93
C ALA A 36 -23.38 -0.13 7.76
N VAL A 37 -23.50 -1.35 7.21
CA VAL A 37 -23.03 -2.58 7.87
C VAL A 37 -21.50 -2.70 7.81
N ALA A 38 -20.83 -2.20 6.76
CA ALA A 38 -19.39 -2.28 6.63
C ALA A 38 -18.62 -1.23 7.46
N LEU A 39 -19.24 -0.09 7.78
CA LEU A 39 -18.55 1.06 8.39
C LEU A 39 -17.83 0.70 9.69
N VAL A 40 -18.54 0.14 10.65
CA VAL A 40 -17.98 -0.24 11.96
C VAL A 40 -16.95 -1.38 11.82
N PRO A 41 -17.26 -2.50 11.12
CA PRO A 41 -16.26 -3.54 10.87
C PRO A 41 -15.01 -3.04 10.15
N THR A 42 -15.10 -2.05 9.27
CA THR A 42 -13.92 -1.48 8.59
C THR A 42 -12.93 -0.88 9.58
N VAL A 43 -13.41 -0.14 10.57
CA VAL A 43 -12.55 0.41 11.62
C VAL A 43 -11.96 -0.72 12.48
N LEU A 44 -12.83 -1.58 13.01
CA LEU A 44 -12.40 -2.63 13.95
C LEU A 44 -11.45 -3.64 13.29
N LEU A 45 -11.86 -4.23 12.16
CA LEU A 45 -11.04 -5.21 11.47
C LEU A 45 -9.79 -4.59 10.84
N GLY A 46 -9.90 -3.33 10.36
CA GLY A 46 -8.74 -2.58 9.87
C GLY A 46 -7.67 -2.47 10.95
N MET A 47 -8.03 -2.01 12.14
CA MET A 47 -7.11 -1.89 13.27
C MET A 47 -6.60 -3.25 13.75
N VAL A 48 -7.49 -4.21 13.97
CA VAL A 48 -7.11 -5.54 14.49
C VAL A 48 -6.18 -6.27 13.51
N CYS A 49 -6.53 -6.33 12.22
CA CYS A 49 -5.70 -7.01 11.23
C CYS A 49 -4.35 -6.30 11.03
N SER A 50 -4.35 -4.96 11.07
CA SER A 50 -3.12 -4.16 10.98
C SER A 50 -2.17 -4.49 12.14
N LYS A 51 -2.71 -4.52 13.36
CA LYS A 51 -1.95 -4.85 14.57
C LYS A 51 -1.49 -6.29 14.58
N LEU A 52 -2.38 -7.24 14.30
CA LEU A 52 -2.03 -8.65 14.28
C LEU A 52 -0.97 -8.98 13.23
N LEU A 53 -1.06 -8.39 12.04
CA LEU A 53 -0.04 -8.62 11.02
C LEU A 53 1.30 -8.03 11.44
N TYR A 54 1.32 -6.82 12.02
CA TYR A 54 2.54 -6.25 12.59
C TYR A 54 3.17 -7.19 13.61
N MET A 55 2.38 -7.67 14.60
CA MET A 55 2.87 -8.58 15.63
C MET A 55 3.38 -9.90 15.05
N LEU A 56 2.75 -10.40 13.99
CA LEU A 56 3.21 -11.62 13.31
C LEU A 56 4.54 -11.39 12.56
N LEU A 57 4.72 -10.23 11.95
CA LEU A 57 5.95 -9.88 11.23
C LEU A 57 7.11 -9.56 12.16
N GLN A 58 6.81 -9.11 13.38
CA GLN A 58 7.78 -8.74 14.43
C GLN A 58 7.78 -9.75 15.60
N LEU A 59 7.60 -11.03 15.30
CA LEU A 59 7.41 -12.05 16.33
C LEU A 59 8.55 -12.11 17.34
N ASP A 60 9.79 -11.95 16.90
CA ASP A 60 10.98 -11.96 17.77
C ASP A 60 10.95 -10.82 18.78
N TYR A 61 10.53 -9.62 18.33
CA TYR A 61 10.37 -8.44 19.18
C TYR A 61 9.20 -8.62 20.18
N VAL A 62 8.08 -9.18 19.70
CA VAL A 62 6.91 -9.52 20.52
C VAL A 62 7.27 -10.51 21.62
N LEU A 63 8.10 -11.50 21.30
CA LEU A 63 8.55 -12.52 22.27
C LEU A 63 9.55 -11.94 23.30
N ALA A 64 10.34 -10.94 22.91
CA ALA A 64 11.30 -10.28 23.80
C ALA A 64 10.64 -9.29 24.76
N ASP A 65 9.75 -8.42 24.26
CA ASP A 65 9.14 -7.32 25.02
C ASP A 65 7.81 -7.68 25.71
N GLY A 66 7.24 -8.82 25.34
CA GLY A 66 5.95 -9.30 25.84
C GLY A 66 4.74 -8.85 24.99
N TRP A 67 3.77 -9.74 24.92
CA TRP A 67 2.53 -9.53 24.13
C TRP A 67 1.71 -8.33 24.62
N ASP A 68 1.72 -8.09 25.93
CA ASP A 68 0.87 -7.08 26.59
C ASP A 68 1.27 -5.68 26.18
N THR A 69 2.57 -5.40 26.13
CA THR A 69 3.14 -4.09 25.81
C THR A 69 2.79 -3.69 24.37
N LEU A 70 2.97 -4.62 23.44
CA LEU A 70 2.73 -4.37 22.02
C LEU A 70 1.24 -4.37 21.66
N LEU A 71 0.44 -5.25 22.27
CA LEU A 71 -0.99 -5.32 22.01
C LEU A 71 -1.70 -4.01 22.43
N LEU A 72 -1.31 -3.45 23.58
CA LEU A 72 -1.88 -2.22 24.13
C LEU A 72 -1.24 -0.95 23.56
N SER A 73 -0.08 -1.06 22.92
CA SER A 73 0.57 0.09 22.29
C SER A 73 -0.29 0.65 21.16
N ALA A 74 -0.57 1.95 21.24
CA ALA A 74 -1.27 2.70 20.19
C ALA A 74 -0.32 3.49 19.29
N SER A 75 1.01 3.21 19.35
CA SER A 75 1.98 3.85 18.49
C SER A 75 1.73 3.51 17.01
N PRO A 76 1.72 4.48 16.08
CA PRO A 76 1.46 4.26 14.65
C PRO A 76 2.44 3.27 14.02
N GLU A 77 3.68 3.25 14.47
CA GLU A 77 4.74 2.36 13.99
C GLU A 77 4.47 0.87 14.29
N HIS A 78 3.52 0.59 15.19
CA HIS A 78 3.11 -0.77 15.53
C HIS A 78 1.89 -1.25 14.74
N PHE A 79 1.65 -0.69 13.56
CA PHE A 79 0.55 -1.08 12.66
C PHE A 79 1.06 -1.31 11.24
N SER A 80 0.69 -2.46 10.66
CA SER A 80 1.00 -2.81 9.28
C SER A 80 -0.04 -2.23 8.33
N PHE A 81 0.40 -1.51 7.30
CA PHE A 81 -0.51 -0.93 6.32
C PHE A 81 -1.23 -2.01 5.49
N ILE A 82 -0.51 -3.05 5.05
CA ILE A 82 -1.12 -4.19 4.32
C ILE A 82 -2.11 -4.96 5.21
N GLY A 83 -1.83 -5.05 6.51
CA GLY A 83 -2.77 -5.62 7.48
C GLY A 83 -4.06 -4.82 7.56
N GLY A 84 -3.98 -3.50 7.54
CA GLY A 84 -5.13 -2.60 7.48
C GLY A 84 -5.96 -2.83 6.20
N ILE A 85 -5.33 -2.94 5.04
CA ILE A 85 -5.99 -3.25 3.76
C ILE A 85 -6.73 -4.59 3.83
N LEU A 86 -6.10 -5.63 4.37
CA LEU A 86 -6.73 -6.94 4.56
C LEU A 86 -7.95 -6.84 5.47
N GLY A 87 -7.85 -6.10 6.57
CA GLY A 87 -8.96 -5.86 7.50
C GLY A 87 -10.15 -5.16 6.85
N VAL A 88 -9.90 -4.13 6.03
CA VAL A 88 -10.93 -3.44 5.24
C VAL A 88 -11.60 -4.39 4.24
N CYS A 89 -10.81 -5.20 3.53
CA CYS A 89 -11.36 -6.20 2.60
C CYS A 89 -12.25 -7.23 3.33
N LEU A 90 -11.80 -7.71 4.49
CA LEU A 90 -12.58 -8.64 5.32
C LEU A 90 -13.88 -8.00 5.83
N ALA A 91 -13.85 -6.73 6.22
CA ALA A 91 -15.03 -5.98 6.64
C ALA A 91 -16.09 -5.89 5.53
N VAL A 92 -15.64 -5.54 4.31
CA VAL A 92 -16.54 -5.48 3.13
C VAL A 92 -17.08 -6.85 2.78
N LEU A 93 -16.28 -7.91 2.86
CA LEU A 93 -16.72 -9.30 2.64
C LEU A 93 -17.75 -9.76 3.67
N LEU A 94 -17.51 -9.47 4.95
CA LEU A 94 -18.44 -9.76 6.04
C LEU A 94 -19.77 -9.03 5.85
N ALA A 95 -19.71 -7.73 5.58
CA ALA A 95 -20.91 -6.93 5.31
C ALA A 95 -21.66 -7.44 4.06
N ALA A 96 -20.95 -7.82 3.00
CA ALA A 96 -21.55 -8.39 1.79
C ALA A 96 -22.33 -9.68 2.09
N LYS A 97 -21.76 -10.55 2.94
CA LYS A 97 -22.43 -11.78 3.38
C LYS A 97 -23.68 -11.48 4.20
N LEU A 98 -23.61 -10.53 5.13
CA LEU A 98 -24.75 -10.13 5.97
C LEU A 98 -25.89 -9.49 5.17
N VAL A 99 -25.55 -8.67 4.15
CA VAL A 99 -26.53 -7.99 3.29
C VAL A 99 -26.97 -8.87 2.10
N ARG A 100 -26.38 -10.07 1.97
CA ARG A 100 -26.64 -11.02 0.86
C ARG A 100 -26.29 -10.44 -0.52
N VAL A 101 -25.19 -9.67 -0.60
CA VAL A 101 -24.61 -9.20 -1.85
C VAL A 101 -23.49 -10.14 -2.26
N PRO A 102 -23.34 -10.49 -3.56
CA PRO A 102 -22.20 -11.30 -3.99
C PRO A 102 -20.86 -10.64 -3.62
N PRO A 103 -19.94 -11.36 -2.95
CA PRO A 103 -18.71 -10.78 -2.39
C PRO A 103 -17.87 -10.01 -3.41
N MET A 104 -17.65 -10.57 -4.59
CA MET A 104 -16.87 -9.91 -5.64
C MET A 104 -17.56 -8.65 -6.22
N LYS A 105 -18.90 -8.60 -6.19
CA LYS A 105 -19.63 -7.37 -6.58
C LYS A 105 -19.43 -6.27 -5.55
N ALA A 106 -19.46 -6.61 -4.26
CA ALA A 106 -19.21 -5.68 -3.17
C ALA A 106 -17.77 -5.12 -3.23
N LEU A 107 -16.76 -5.99 -3.34
CA LEU A 107 -15.37 -5.59 -3.46
C LEU A 107 -15.11 -4.74 -4.71
N ASN A 108 -15.66 -5.13 -5.87
CA ASN A 108 -15.51 -4.34 -7.10
C ASN A 108 -16.16 -2.94 -6.99
N ALA A 109 -17.28 -2.84 -6.30
CA ALA A 109 -17.96 -1.57 -6.09
C ALA A 109 -17.21 -0.68 -5.07
N PHE A 110 -16.60 -1.28 -4.05
CA PHE A 110 -15.87 -0.57 -2.99
C PHE A 110 -14.43 -0.21 -3.41
N ALA A 111 -13.83 -0.88 -4.38
CA ALA A 111 -12.41 -0.76 -4.72
C ALA A 111 -11.90 0.68 -4.93
N PRO A 112 -12.57 1.60 -5.65
CA PRO A 112 -12.09 2.99 -5.77
C PRO A 112 -12.15 3.75 -4.45
N ALA A 113 -13.17 3.48 -3.63
CA ALA A 113 -13.31 4.07 -2.29
C ALA A 113 -12.24 3.53 -1.34
N GLY A 114 -11.90 2.25 -1.46
CA GLY A 114 -10.81 1.62 -0.71
C GLY A 114 -9.44 2.23 -1.05
N LEU A 115 -9.17 2.49 -2.34
CA LEU A 115 -7.96 3.21 -2.75
C LEU A 115 -7.93 4.66 -2.25
N LEU A 116 -9.08 5.36 -2.27
CA LEU A 116 -9.18 6.69 -1.69
C LEU A 116 -8.91 6.64 -0.17
N LEU A 117 -9.47 5.66 0.54
CA LEU A 117 -9.20 5.48 1.97
C LEU A 117 -7.71 5.24 2.24
N ALA A 118 -7.07 4.40 1.44
CA ALA A 118 -5.63 4.14 1.53
C ALA A 118 -4.80 5.41 1.26
N ALA A 119 -5.16 6.20 0.24
CA ALA A 119 -4.50 7.47 -0.05
C ALA A 119 -4.63 8.48 1.10
N LEU A 120 -5.84 8.61 1.64
CA LEU A 120 -6.12 9.52 2.76
C LEU A 120 -5.46 9.04 4.06
N ALA A 121 -5.32 7.74 4.27
CA ALA A 121 -4.57 7.20 5.40
C ALA A 121 -3.09 7.61 5.31
N ARG A 122 -2.46 7.48 4.14
CA ARG A 122 -1.09 7.94 3.92
C ARG A 122 -0.94 9.45 4.14
N PHE A 123 -1.86 10.27 3.64
CA PHE A 123 -1.84 11.72 3.94
C PHE A 123 -1.97 12.01 5.45
N GLY A 124 -2.73 11.19 6.17
CA GLY A 124 -2.88 11.31 7.62
C GLY A 124 -1.58 11.10 8.40
N GLU A 125 -0.65 10.29 7.88
CA GLU A 125 0.65 10.07 8.51
C GLU A 125 1.47 11.37 8.64
N GLY A 126 1.20 12.37 7.81
CA GLY A 126 1.81 13.70 7.93
C GLY A 126 1.54 14.40 9.26
N PHE A 127 0.41 14.11 9.94
CA PHE A 127 0.13 14.62 11.29
C PHE A 127 0.99 13.96 12.37
N LEU A 128 1.66 12.87 12.03
CA LEU A 128 2.47 12.07 12.93
C LEU A 128 3.97 12.23 12.65
N ALA A 129 4.34 12.86 11.53
CA ALA A 129 5.72 12.92 11.04
C ALA A 129 6.69 13.60 12.02
N GLN A 130 6.22 14.58 12.81
CA GLN A 130 7.04 15.24 13.83
C GLN A 130 7.24 14.38 15.09
N GLU A 131 6.27 13.52 15.42
CA GLU A 131 6.36 12.63 16.59
C GLU A 131 7.05 11.31 16.22
N PHE A 132 6.86 10.87 14.98
CA PHE A 132 7.30 9.56 14.50
C PHE A 132 7.98 9.71 13.13
N MET A 133 9.30 9.83 13.12
CA MET A 133 10.10 9.86 11.89
C MET A 133 9.95 8.59 11.05
N THR A 134 9.42 7.51 11.64
CA THR A 134 9.17 6.21 10.97
C THR A 134 8.24 6.30 9.75
N VAL A 135 7.39 7.33 9.67
CA VAL A 135 6.49 7.56 8.52
C VAL A 135 7.12 8.42 7.42
N THR A 136 8.34 8.93 7.65
CA THR A 136 9.08 9.74 6.67
C THR A 136 10.12 8.91 5.93
N GLY A 137 10.69 9.49 4.88
CA GLY A 137 11.75 8.89 4.09
C GLY A 137 13.15 9.32 4.54
N PRO A 138 14.17 9.20 3.66
CA PRO A 138 15.54 9.52 3.99
C PRO A 138 15.72 10.99 4.31
N TYR A 139 16.76 11.26 5.11
CA TYR A 139 17.21 12.59 5.45
C TYR A 139 17.64 13.35 4.18
N ILE A 140 17.30 14.63 4.13
CA ILE A 140 17.71 15.56 3.07
C ILE A 140 18.67 16.58 3.67
N GLU A 141 19.85 16.71 3.08
CA GLU A 141 20.86 17.64 3.54
C GLU A 141 20.34 19.07 3.60
N GLU A 142 20.65 19.76 4.68
CA GLU A 142 20.27 21.15 4.91
C GLU A 142 20.83 22.06 3.79
N GLY A 143 20.00 22.96 3.30
CA GLY A 143 20.34 23.82 2.16
C GLY A 143 20.04 23.21 0.78
N SER A 144 19.57 21.96 0.72
CA SER A 144 19.06 21.37 -0.53
C SER A 144 17.82 22.14 -1.03
N PRO A 145 17.65 22.33 -2.36
CA PRO A 145 16.44 22.92 -2.92
C PRO A 145 15.17 22.09 -2.68
N LEU A 146 15.31 20.88 -2.12
CA LEU A 146 14.19 19.98 -1.77
C LEU A 146 13.69 20.19 -0.34
N CYS A 147 14.36 21.00 0.49
CA CYS A 147 13.98 21.30 1.87
C CYS A 147 12.76 22.23 1.95
N PHE A 148 11.62 21.79 1.43
CA PHE A 148 10.34 22.49 1.55
C PHE A 148 9.15 21.53 1.49
N PHE A 149 8.08 21.90 2.22
CA PHE A 149 6.79 21.20 2.08
C PHE A 149 6.17 21.51 0.69
N PRO A 150 5.61 20.52 -0.05
CA PRO A 150 5.26 19.18 0.38
C PRO A 150 6.32 18.09 0.06
N ILE A 151 7.48 18.42 -0.47
CA ILE A 151 8.50 17.43 -0.84
C ILE A 151 9.20 16.87 0.40
N ALA A 152 9.49 17.73 1.35
CA ALA A 152 10.10 17.35 2.62
C ALA A 152 9.31 17.91 3.80
N VAL A 153 9.49 17.26 4.96
CA VAL A 153 8.92 17.66 6.25
C VAL A 153 10.07 17.89 7.21
N ASN A 154 10.03 19.03 7.92
CA ASN A 154 10.92 19.27 9.04
C ASN A 154 10.40 18.51 10.27
N CYS A 155 11.17 17.54 10.75
CA CYS A 155 10.85 16.73 11.92
C CYS A 155 11.54 17.20 13.20
N SER A 156 12.34 18.27 13.14
CA SER A 156 13.00 18.82 14.33
C SER A 156 11.98 19.43 15.29
N ALA A 157 12.10 19.09 16.56
CA ALA A 157 11.37 19.74 17.64
C ALA A 157 11.98 21.10 18.03
N ASP A 158 13.25 21.34 17.68
CA ASP A 158 13.99 22.56 17.97
C ASP A 158 13.88 23.53 16.78
N PRO A 159 13.41 24.79 16.97
CA PRO A 159 13.34 25.77 15.91
C PRO A 159 14.70 26.20 15.35
N GLU A 160 15.78 26.04 16.12
CA GLU A 160 17.16 26.41 15.72
C GLU A 160 17.82 25.37 14.82
N TRP A 161 17.32 24.11 14.86
CA TRP A 161 17.84 23.00 14.07
C TRP A 161 16.79 22.52 13.11
N GLN A 162 17.13 22.39 11.84
CA GLN A 162 16.20 21.90 10.81
C GLN A 162 16.63 20.49 10.38
N GLU A 163 15.77 19.52 10.62
CA GLU A 163 15.95 18.16 10.17
C GLU A 163 14.91 17.81 9.12
N TRP A 164 15.32 17.85 7.85
CA TRP A 164 14.44 17.61 6.73
C TRP A 164 14.45 16.16 6.29
N TYR A 165 13.27 15.58 6.17
CA TYR A 165 13.06 14.21 5.69
C TYR A 165 12.11 14.19 4.50
N LEU A 166 12.35 13.29 3.53
CA LEU A 166 11.48 13.13 2.37
C LEU A 166 10.07 12.73 2.79
N SER A 167 9.04 13.39 2.27
CA SER A 167 7.63 13.12 2.60
C SER A 167 7.10 11.91 1.81
N VAL A 168 7.62 10.72 2.07
CA VAL A 168 7.24 9.49 1.35
C VAL A 168 5.75 9.22 1.47
N PHE A 169 5.14 9.46 2.63
CA PHE A 169 3.70 9.34 2.85
C PHE A 169 2.85 10.20 1.90
N LEU A 170 3.33 11.41 1.53
CA LEU A 170 2.65 12.26 0.54
C LEU A 170 2.80 11.70 -0.88
N ILE A 171 3.98 11.25 -1.25
CA ILE A 171 4.24 10.64 -2.56
C ILE A 171 3.33 9.42 -2.74
N GLU A 172 3.29 8.53 -1.76
CA GLU A 172 2.40 7.37 -1.77
C GLU A 172 0.93 7.77 -1.82
N GLY A 173 0.53 8.71 -0.98
CA GLY A 173 -0.84 9.22 -0.95
C GLY A 173 -1.29 9.76 -2.30
N VAL A 174 -0.44 10.52 -3.00
CA VAL A 174 -0.72 11.04 -4.35
C VAL A 174 -0.82 9.90 -5.37
N LEU A 175 0.10 8.94 -5.34
CA LEU A 175 0.07 7.78 -6.26
C LEU A 175 -1.18 6.92 -6.04
N LEU A 176 -1.57 6.69 -4.79
CA LEU A 176 -2.81 5.98 -4.45
C LEU A 176 -4.07 6.75 -4.83
N LEU A 177 -4.05 8.09 -4.72
CA LEU A 177 -5.15 8.93 -5.19
C LEU A 177 -5.31 8.84 -6.71
N VAL A 178 -4.20 8.89 -7.46
CA VAL A 178 -4.20 8.66 -8.91
C VAL A 178 -4.73 7.26 -9.23
N ALA A 179 -4.31 6.23 -8.48
CA ALA A 179 -4.83 4.87 -8.62
C ALA A 179 -6.34 4.79 -8.36
N ALA A 180 -6.88 5.54 -7.38
CA ALA A 180 -8.31 5.61 -7.11
C ALA A 180 -9.09 6.21 -8.30
N VAL A 181 -8.58 7.31 -8.88
CA VAL A 181 -9.17 7.95 -10.07
C VAL A 181 -9.12 7.01 -11.27
N VAL A 182 -7.97 6.36 -11.53
CA VAL A 182 -7.82 5.37 -12.61
C VAL A 182 -8.78 4.19 -12.41
N SER A 183 -8.90 3.68 -11.18
CA SER A 183 -9.84 2.61 -10.86
C SER A 183 -11.29 3.00 -11.15
N LEU A 184 -11.65 4.24 -10.80
CA LEU A 184 -13.00 4.75 -11.00
C LEU A 184 -13.34 4.93 -12.49
N LEU A 185 -12.43 5.53 -13.25
CA LEU A 185 -12.67 5.95 -14.65
C LEU A 185 -12.42 4.83 -15.66
N CYS A 186 -11.36 4.05 -15.45
CA CYS A 186 -10.86 3.10 -16.46
C CYS A 186 -11.33 1.66 -16.22
N PHE A 187 -11.63 1.25 -14.98
CA PHE A 187 -11.93 -0.15 -14.70
C PHE A 187 -13.43 -0.39 -14.62
N ARG A 188 -13.96 -1.11 -15.60
CA ARG A 188 -15.37 -1.54 -15.62
C ARG A 188 -15.57 -2.98 -15.13
N LYS A 189 -14.63 -3.89 -15.45
CA LYS A 189 -14.64 -5.30 -15.06
C LYS A 189 -13.40 -5.63 -14.23
N GLY A 190 -13.52 -6.54 -13.26
CA GLY A 190 -12.40 -6.97 -12.40
C GLY A 190 -11.76 -5.83 -11.60
N ARG A 191 -12.55 -4.81 -11.29
CA ARG A 191 -12.07 -3.55 -10.67
C ARG A 191 -11.29 -3.80 -9.40
N PHE A 192 -11.74 -4.69 -8.53
CA PHE A 192 -11.08 -4.98 -7.27
C PHE A 192 -9.65 -5.50 -7.47
N ILE A 193 -9.47 -6.53 -8.29
CA ILE A 193 -8.14 -7.16 -8.52
C ILE A 193 -7.17 -6.15 -9.14
N ARG A 194 -7.64 -5.36 -10.10
CA ARG A 194 -6.84 -4.32 -10.76
C ARG A 194 -6.49 -3.17 -9.81
N SER A 195 -7.45 -2.78 -8.96
CA SER A 195 -7.22 -1.75 -7.94
C SER A 195 -6.24 -2.23 -6.88
N LEU A 196 -6.32 -3.49 -6.48
CA LEU A 196 -5.36 -4.10 -5.56
C LEU A 196 -3.96 -4.14 -6.17
N PHE A 197 -3.84 -4.44 -7.46
CA PHE A 197 -2.55 -4.36 -8.16
C PHE A 197 -1.99 -2.95 -8.17
N LEU A 198 -2.82 -1.94 -8.52
CA LEU A 198 -2.41 -0.53 -8.49
C LEU A 198 -2.04 -0.02 -7.09
N LEU A 199 -2.66 -0.56 -6.05
CA LEU A 199 -2.31 -0.24 -4.67
C LEU A 199 -0.89 -0.74 -4.33
N CYS A 200 -0.54 -1.96 -4.77
CA CYS A 200 0.76 -2.56 -4.46
C CYS A 200 1.93 -1.90 -5.23
N LEU A 201 1.68 -1.30 -6.40
CA LEU A 201 2.75 -0.72 -7.23
C LEU A 201 3.60 0.34 -6.52
N PRO A 202 3.03 1.42 -5.95
CA PRO A 202 3.83 2.41 -5.24
C PRO A 202 4.51 1.84 -3.99
N GLN A 203 3.85 0.92 -3.30
CA GLN A 203 4.35 0.36 -2.06
C GLN A 203 5.67 -0.40 -2.24
N VAL A 204 5.87 -1.08 -3.38
CA VAL A 204 7.12 -1.81 -3.64
C VAL A 204 8.34 -0.89 -3.69
N ILE A 205 8.17 0.37 -4.13
CA ILE A 205 9.28 1.33 -4.19
C ILE A 205 9.36 2.15 -2.90
N CYS A 206 8.22 2.64 -2.43
CA CYS A 206 8.18 3.61 -1.34
C CYS A 206 8.40 2.97 0.03
N GLU A 207 8.01 1.71 0.21
CA GLU A 207 8.17 0.99 1.49
C GLU A 207 9.63 0.95 1.94
N ASN A 208 10.57 0.78 1.01
CA ASN A 208 12.00 0.79 1.33
C ASN A 208 12.52 2.17 1.75
N GLN A 209 11.79 3.23 1.42
CA GLN A 209 12.17 4.61 1.76
C GLN A 209 11.76 5.04 3.16
N LEU A 210 10.82 4.32 3.77
CA LEU A 210 10.32 4.66 5.10
C LEU A 210 11.37 4.38 6.18
N ASN A 211 11.52 5.28 7.14
CA ASN A 211 12.40 5.11 8.29
C ASN A 211 11.79 4.22 9.39
N ASN A 212 10.92 3.28 9.03
CA ASN A 212 10.28 2.39 9.98
C ASN A 212 11.18 1.21 10.39
N ILE A 213 10.85 0.58 11.53
CA ILE A 213 11.63 -0.48 12.16
C ILE A 213 11.17 -1.88 11.69
N PHE A 214 10.52 -1.98 10.53
CA PHE A 214 9.98 -3.25 10.08
C PHE A 214 11.05 -4.29 9.80
N TRP A 215 10.65 -5.54 9.95
CA TRP A 215 11.53 -6.68 9.79
C TRP A 215 12.11 -6.77 8.38
N TRP A 216 13.41 -7.08 8.32
CA TRP A 216 14.16 -7.24 7.09
C TRP A 216 14.48 -8.71 6.87
N ILE A 217 14.27 -9.18 5.65
CA ILE A 217 14.84 -10.41 5.14
C ILE A 217 16.00 -10.01 4.24
N PHE A 218 17.24 -10.14 4.76
CA PHE A 218 18.45 -9.58 4.17
C PHE A 218 18.36 -8.05 4.00
N CYS A 219 18.08 -7.56 2.78
CA CYS A 219 17.97 -6.14 2.44
C CYS A 219 16.54 -5.73 2.04
N ILE A 220 15.58 -6.65 2.09
CA ILE A 220 14.21 -6.43 1.63
C ILE A 220 13.30 -6.39 2.83
N ARG A 221 12.42 -5.41 2.87
CA ARG A 221 11.39 -5.34 3.91
C ARG A 221 10.31 -6.38 3.66
N VAL A 222 9.84 -7.00 4.72
CA VAL A 222 8.82 -8.04 4.62
C VAL A 222 7.52 -7.51 4.01
N GLU A 223 7.12 -6.29 4.34
CA GLU A 223 5.94 -5.68 3.72
C GLU A 223 6.12 -5.47 2.21
N GLN A 224 7.28 -4.98 1.76
CA GLN A 224 7.63 -4.88 0.35
C GLN A 224 7.52 -6.24 -0.35
N LEU A 225 8.04 -7.30 0.27
CA LEU A 225 7.93 -8.66 -0.25
C LEU A 225 6.47 -9.12 -0.36
N LEU A 226 5.64 -8.81 0.65
CA LEU A 226 4.21 -9.14 0.61
C LEU A 226 3.49 -8.44 -0.55
N TYR A 227 3.78 -7.18 -0.85
CA TYR A 227 3.22 -6.50 -2.02
C TYR A 227 3.66 -7.14 -3.34
N MET A 228 4.93 -7.54 -3.45
CA MET A 228 5.43 -8.26 -4.62
C MET A 228 4.74 -9.61 -4.79
N VAL A 229 4.51 -10.35 -3.71
CA VAL A 229 3.76 -11.62 -3.71
C VAL A 229 2.33 -11.40 -4.18
N VAL A 230 1.63 -10.39 -3.66
CA VAL A 230 0.25 -10.07 -4.07
C VAL A 230 0.18 -9.76 -5.58
N MET A 231 1.08 -8.94 -6.11
CA MET A 231 1.14 -8.63 -7.54
C MET A 231 1.41 -9.87 -8.38
N THR A 232 2.35 -10.70 -7.95
CA THR A 232 2.70 -11.95 -8.64
C THR A 232 1.50 -12.90 -8.67
N VAL A 233 0.79 -13.06 -7.57
CA VAL A 233 -0.44 -13.88 -7.50
C VAL A 233 -1.51 -13.35 -8.46
N ILE A 234 -1.70 -12.04 -8.55
CA ILE A 234 -2.65 -11.43 -9.50
C ILE A 234 -2.26 -11.75 -10.95
N LEU A 235 -0.98 -11.63 -11.30
CA LEU A 235 -0.49 -11.95 -12.63
C LEU A 235 -0.61 -13.45 -12.95
N ILE A 236 -0.40 -14.33 -11.97
CA ILE A 236 -0.64 -15.78 -12.11
C ILE A 236 -2.14 -16.05 -12.37
N ILE A 237 -3.05 -15.38 -11.63
CA ILE A 237 -4.50 -15.52 -11.86
C ILE A 237 -4.87 -15.14 -13.30
N TYR A 238 -4.30 -14.07 -13.84
CA TYR A 238 -4.52 -13.70 -15.25
C TYR A 238 -3.91 -14.71 -16.21
N ALA A 239 -2.70 -15.20 -15.92
CA ALA A 239 -2.02 -16.20 -16.72
C ALA A 239 -2.82 -17.51 -16.83
N VAL A 240 -3.37 -17.99 -15.70
CA VAL A 240 -4.20 -19.21 -15.66
C VAL A 240 -5.47 -19.04 -16.48
N ARG A 241 -6.09 -17.86 -16.47
CA ARG A 241 -7.31 -17.56 -17.21
C ARG A 241 -7.09 -17.28 -18.70
N ALA A 242 -5.86 -16.94 -19.11
CA ALA A 242 -5.54 -16.64 -20.49
C ALA A 242 -5.48 -17.92 -21.36
N ARG A 243 -5.92 -17.82 -22.62
CA ARG A 243 -5.74 -18.86 -23.63
C ARG A 243 -4.47 -18.61 -24.44
N GLY A 244 -3.67 -19.66 -24.61
CA GLY A 244 -2.41 -19.63 -25.34
C GLY A 244 -1.19 -19.48 -24.41
N TRP A 245 -0.19 -20.30 -24.69
CA TRP A 245 1.00 -20.45 -23.83
C TRP A 245 1.79 -19.14 -23.67
N LYS A 246 1.89 -18.31 -24.71
CA LYS A 246 2.57 -17.01 -24.65
C LYS A 246 1.92 -16.07 -23.65
N TYR A 247 0.60 -16.03 -23.59
CA TYR A 247 -0.16 -15.18 -22.65
C TYR A 247 -0.16 -15.71 -21.21
N ARG A 248 0.13 -17.00 -21.05
CA ARG A 248 0.32 -17.61 -19.73
C ARG A 248 1.72 -17.37 -19.19
N LEU A 249 2.73 -17.56 -20.02
CA LEU A 249 4.12 -17.51 -19.59
C LEU A 249 4.61 -16.07 -19.39
N LEU A 250 4.29 -15.15 -20.30
CA LEU A 250 4.80 -13.77 -20.28
C LEU A 250 4.54 -13.03 -18.94
N PRO A 251 3.31 -12.99 -18.36
CA PRO A 251 3.10 -12.29 -17.10
C PRO A 251 3.91 -12.86 -15.94
N VAL A 252 4.07 -14.17 -15.90
CA VAL A 252 4.85 -14.86 -14.85
C VAL A 252 6.34 -14.56 -14.99
N MET A 253 6.87 -14.61 -16.21
CA MET A 253 8.27 -14.28 -16.46
C MET A 253 8.59 -12.82 -16.16
N VAL A 254 7.72 -11.89 -16.54
CA VAL A 254 7.90 -10.47 -16.22
C VAL A 254 7.83 -10.25 -14.70
N ALA A 255 6.90 -10.89 -14.00
CA ALA A 255 6.83 -10.80 -12.55
C ALA A 255 8.12 -11.31 -11.88
N ALA A 256 8.63 -12.46 -12.32
CA ALA A 256 9.88 -13.02 -11.79
C ALA A 256 11.10 -12.14 -12.11
N ALA A 257 11.18 -11.60 -13.34
CA ALA A 257 12.25 -10.70 -13.73
C ALA A 257 12.22 -9.38 -12.93
N CYS A 258 11.04 -8.79 -12.74
CA CYS A 258 10.89 -7.57 -11.94
C CYS A 258 11.20 -7.83 -10.46
N ALA A 259 10.76 -8.97 -9.91
CA ALA A 259 11.12 -9.35 -8.54
C ALA A 259 12.63 -9.47 -8.38
N GLY A 260 13.31 -10.17 -9.29
CA GLY A 260 14.77 -10.25 -9.31
C GLY A 260 15.44 -8.89 -9.45
N LEU A 261 14.90 -8.00 -10.29
CA LEU A 261 15.40 -6.64 -10.46
C LEU A 261 15.27 -5.80 -9.18
N PHE A 262 14.14 -5.87 -8.48
CA PHE A 262 13.93 -5.17 -7.22
C PHE A 262 14.88 -5.69 -6.14
N ILE A 263 15.01 -7.02 -6.00
CA ILE A 263 15.96 -7.63 -5.08
C ILE A 263 17.39 -7.16 -5.36
N MET A 264 17.81 -7.18 -6.63
CA MET A 264 19.14 -6.70 -7.01
C MET A 264 19.35 -5.22 -6.71
N ALA A 265 18.37 -4.37 -6.97
CA ALA A 265 18.44 -2.95 -6.69
C ALA A 265 18.60 -2.68 -5.19
N GLU A 266 17.86 -3.40 -4.33
CA GLU A 266 18.00 -3.31 -2.87
C GLU A 266 19.39 -3.73 -2.38
N PHE A 267 19.91 -4.85 -2.90
CA PHE A 267 21.27 -5.30 -2.57
C PHE A 267 22.35 -4.30 -3.03
N ALA A 268 22.11 -3.61 -4.14
CA ALA A 268 23.04 -2.58 -4.63
C ALA A 268 22.99 -1.32 -3.74
N MET A 269 21.79 -0.86 -3.33
CA MET A 269 21.62 0.30 -2.46
C MET A 269 22.26 0.08 -1.09
N GLU A 270 22.15 -1.11 -0.53
CA GLU A 270 22.73 -1.50 0.75
C GLU A 270 24.24 -1.86 0.66
N GLN A 271 24.83 -1.77 -0.55
CA GLN A 271 26.24 -2.11 -0.82
C GLN A 271 26.67 -3.49 -0.30
N LYS A 272 25.72 -4.44 -0.22
CA LYS A 272 25.98 -5.81 0.26
C LYS A 272 26.72 -6.68 -0.76
N ILE A 273 26.76 -6.28 -2.02
CA ILE A 273 27.39 -7.03 -3.11
C ILE A 273 28.34 -6.10 -3.87
N GLU A 274 29.65 -6.34 -3.73
CA GLU A 274 30.69 -5.54 -4.39
C GLU A 274 30.52 -5.44 -5.91
N PHE A 275 30.06 -6.52 -6.55
CA PHE A 275 29.79 -6.54 -7.99
C PHE A 275 28.75 -5.50 -8.44
N LEU A 276 27.85 -5.08 -7.54
CA LEU A 276 26.81 -4.09 -7.84
C LEU A 276 27.20 -2.65 -7.43
N SER A 277 28.38 -2.45 -6.90
CA SER A 277 28.87 -1.13 -6.40
C SER A 277 28.97 -0.05 -7.49
N PHE A 278 28.92 -0.44 -8.78
CA PHE A 278 28.88 0.51 -9.89
C PHE A 278 27.52 1.18 -10.09
N LEU A 279 26.45 0.64 -9.49
CA LEU A 279 25.12 1.23 -9.53
C LEU A 279 25.00 2.31 -8.47
N SER A 280 24.68 3.53 -8.89
CA SER A 280 24.32 4.58 -7.95
C SER A 280 22.91 4.34 -7.40
N VAL A 281 22.60 4.93 -6.22
CA VAL A 281 21.25 4.90 -5.63
C VAL A 281 20.21 5.39 -6.64
N ARG A 282 20.52 6.44 -7.41
CA ARG A 282 19.67 6.95 -8.48
C ARG A 282 19.40 5.90 -9.56
N ASP A 283 20.41 5.15 -9.98
CA ASP A 283 20.25 4.11 -11.01
C ASP A 283 19.36 2.98 -10.49
N CYS A 284 19.49 2.61 -9.22
CA CYS A 284 18.63 1.63 -8.57
C CYS A 284 17.15 2.06 -8.59
N TYR A 285 16.84 3.31 -8.24
CA TYR A 285 15.46 3.82 -8.34
C TYR A 285 14.94 3.91 -9.76
N MET A 286 15.78 4.27 -10.73
CA MET A 286 15.37 4.22 -12.14
C MET A 286 15.04 2.80 -12.58
N LEU A 287 15.84 1.80 -12.19
CA LEU A 287 15.59 0.39 -12.49
C LEU A 287 14.30 -0.10 -11.84
N MET A 288 14.05 0.26 -10.57
CA MET A 288 12.79 -0.07 -9.88
C MET A 288 11.59 0.58 -10.56
N GLY A 289 11.71 1.84 -10.97
CA GLY A 289 10.69 2.54 -11.74
C GLY A 289 10.38 1.87 -13.09
N LEU A 290 11.40 1.44 -13.81
CA LEU A 290 11.25 0.67 -15.06
C LEU A 290 10.56 -0.68 -14.80
N GLY A 291 10.96 -1.40 -13.76
CA GLY A 291 10.32 -2.64 -13.35
C GLY A 291 8.84 -2.45 -13.01
N THR A 292 8.51 -1.39 -12.28
CA THR A 292 7.14 -1.03 -11.94
C THR A 292 6.32 -0.71 -13.18
N ALA A 293 6.88 0.05 -14.13
CA ALA A 293 6.24 0.34 -15.41
C ALA A 293 6.00 -0.96 -16.22
N ALA A 294 6.98 -1.86 -16.26
CA ALA A 294 6.86 -3.16 -16.94
C ALA A 294 5.73 -4.01 -16.33
N LEU A 295 5.63 -4.04 -14.99
CA LEU A 295 4.53 -4.72 -14.28
C LEU A 295 3.18 -4.11 -14.61
N LEU A 296 3.06 -2.78 -14.65
CA LEU A 296 1.82 -2.09 -15.01
C LEU A 296 1.39 -2.40 -16.45
N PHE A 297 2.31 -2.34 -17.41
CA PHE A 297 2.01 -2.70 -18.80
C PHE A 297 1.59 -4.17 -18.92
N THR A 298 2.25 -5.05 -18.17
CA THR A 298 1.92 -6.48 -18.15
C THR A 298 0.54 -6.72 -17.57
N GLU A 299 0.16 -6.02 -16.50
CA GLU A 299 -1.21 -6.07 -15.92
C GLU A 299 -2.24 -5.64 -16.97
N ILE A 300 -2.06 -4.48 -17.60
CA ILE A 300 -2.98 -3.96 -18.63
C ILE A 300 -3.15 -4.96 -19.76
N PHE A 301 -2.05 -5.56 -20.22
CA PHE A 301 -2.08 -6.54 -21.31
C PHE A 301 -2.75 -7.85 -20.89
N ALA A 302 -2.35 -8.42 -19.74
CA ALA A 302 -2.85 -9.69 -19.23
C ALA A 302 -4.35 -9.59 -18.86
N SER A 303 -4.76 -8.51 -18.22
CA SER A 303 -6.16 -8.28 -17.83
C SER A 303 -7.09 -8.18 -19.05
N ARG A 304 -6.67 -7.48 -20.11
CA ARG A 304 -7.45 -7.39 -21.37
C ARG A 304 -7.66 -8.77 -21.99
N LYS A 305 -6.61 -9.61 -22.03
CA LYS A 305 -6.70 -10.96 -22.62
C LYS A 305 -7.51 -11.92 -21.74
N ALA A 306 -7.41 -11.84 -20.43
CA ALA A 306 -8.22 -12.63 -19.51
C ALA A 306 -9.72 -12.27 -19.58
N HIS A 307 -10.07 -10.99 -19.78
CA HIS A 307 -11.46 -10.51 -19.87
C HIS A 307 -12.13 -10.72 -21.24
N LEU A 308 -11.36 -10.79 -22.33
CA LEU A 308 -11.92 -11.09 -23.65
C LEU A 308 -12.39 -12.56 -23.77
N GLN A 309 -12.10 -13.37 -22.75
CA GLN A 309 -12.37 -14.81 -22.76
C GLN A 309 -13.36 -15.24 -21.66
N ALA A 310 -13.80 -14.33 -20.79
CA ALA A 310 -14.86 -14.49 -19.80
C ALA A 310 -16.16 -13.80 -20.24
#